data_28898ed54a2ea78e4352e891cea31274
#
_entry.id   28898ed54a2ea78e4352e891cea31274
#
_cell.length_a   1.000
_cell.length_b   1.000
_cell.length_c   1.000
_cell.angle_alpha   90.00
_cell.angle_beta   90.00
_cell.angle_gamma   90.00
#
_symmetry.space_group_name_H-M   'P 1'
#
loop_
_entity.id
_entity.type
_entity.pdbx_description
1 polymer ?
#
loop_
_entity_poly.entity_id
_entity_poly.type
_entity_poly.pdbx_seq_one_letter_code
_entity_poly.pdbx_strand_id
1 'polypeptide(L)'
;MDAIEKALDPVKGIETKNSIGGFSLLDGGVKTNAGTFFMTLAPFDERYKNSQTAKEMSADAIMQQMQYRGMASQMQALVVPINPPAIPGLGTTGGFEFWIQDTGSGTPQQLGDVLNNFLQKARQRPELTGLTSTYNANNQQLKINFDRDKAQLLGLSTADVFNTLQSQFGSAISSQFSQFSRVWFVIMQSEPK
;
A
#
# COMPACT_ATOMS: atom_id res chain seq x y z
N MET A 1 3.86 8.14 5.20
CA MET A 1 4.40 8.26 3.82
C MET A 1 5.68 9.06 3.84
N ASP A 2 5.71 10.27 4.39
CA ASP A 2 6.87 11.19 4.41
C ASP A 2 8.18 10.58 4.93
N ALA A 3 8.10 9.77 5.99
CA ALA A 3 9.28 9.10 6.53
C ALA A 3 9.91 8.10 5.54
N ILE A 4 9.06 7.37 4.80
CA ILE A 4 9.51 6.44 3.75
C ILE A 4 10.10 7.24 2.58
N GLU A 5 9.43 8.30 2.16
CA GLU A 5 9.90 9.16 1.09
C GLU A 5 11.29 9.72 1.37
N LYS A 6 11.50 10.27 2.56
CA LYS A 6 12.82 10.75 3.02
C LYS A 6 13.89 9.65 3.06
N ALA A 7 13.52 8.42 3.44
CA ALA A 7 14.46 7.30 3.44
C ALA A 7 14.88 6.87 2.03
N LEU A 8 14.01 7.11 1.04
CA LEU A 8 14.26 6.79 -0.36
C LEU A 8 14.93 7.93 -1.16
N ASP A 9 14.96 9.17 -0.63
CA ASP A 9 15.60 10.31 -1.28
C ASP A 9 17.05 10.08 -1.74
N PRO A 10 17.90 9.38 -0.98
CA PRO A 10 19.28 9.15 -1.41
C PRO A 10 19.45 8.09 -2.51
N VAL A 11 18.38 7.45 -2.97
CA VAL A 11 18.47 6.44 -4.04
C VAL A 11 18.64 7.13 -5.38
N LYS A 12 19.80 6.93 -6.00
CA LYS A 12 20.12 7.50 -7.31
C LYS A 12 19.33 6.83 -8.42
N GLY A 13 19.02 7.58 -9.47
CA GLY A 13 18.32 7.05 -10.65
C GLY A 13 16.80 7.09 -10.56
N ILE A 14 16.24 7.69 -9.52
CA ILE A 14 14.82 8.03 -9.43
C ILE A 14 14.66 9.50 -9.84
N GLU A 15 13.82 9.77 -10.82
CA GLU A 15 13.55 11.11 -11.33
C GLU A 15 12.34 11.74 -10.63
N THR A 16 11.25 11.00 -10.53
CA THR A 16 10.02 11.48 -9.86
C THR A 16 9.47 10.43 -8.91
N LYS A 17 8.80 10.90 -7.87
CA LYS A 17 8.09 10.09 -6.89
C LYS A 17 6.68 10.62 -6.71
N ASN A 18 5.68 9.76 -6.88
CA ASN A 18 4.29 10.05 -6.59
C ASN A 18 3.79 9.06 -5.55
N SER A 19 3.27 9.55 -4.43
CA SER A 19 2.80 8.72 -3.34
C SER A 19 1.28 8.78 -3.18
N ILE A 20 0.66 7.62 -2.97
CA ILE A 20 -0.77 7.49 -2.68
C ILE A 20 -0.90 6.76 -1.36
N GLY A 21 -1.31 7.48 -0.31
CA GLY A 21 -1.63 6.91 0.99
C GLY A 21 -3.00 6.24 0.97
N GLY A 22 -3.15 5.15 1.74
CA GLY A 22 -4.43 4.43 1.82
C GLY A 22 -4.75 3.56 0.61
N PHE A 23 -3.80 3.32 -0.29
CA PHE A 23 -3.97 2.47 -1.46
C PHE A 23 -2.86 1.42 -1.56
N SER A 24 -3.24 0.17 -1.79
CA SER A 24 -2.33 -0.94 -2.05
C SER A 24 -2.47 -1.42 -3.49
N LEU A 25 -1.42 -1.27 -4.28
CA LEU A 25 -1.37 -1.80 -5.64
C LEU A 25 -1.41 -3.33 -5.66
N LEU A 26 -0.75 -3.96 -4.68
CA LEU A 26 -0.70 -5.43 -4.57
C LEU A 26 -2.06 -6.04 -4.22
N ASP A 27 -2.81 -5.38 -3.33
CA ASP A 27 -4.16 -5.85 -2.96
C ASP A 27 -5.24 -5.32 -3.93
N GLY A 28 -4.87 -4.43 -4.85
CA GLY A 28 -5.78 -3.86 -5.85
C GLY A 28 -6.87 -2.95 -5.26
N GLY A 29 -6.64 -2.31 -4.11
CA GLY A 29 -7.69 -1.56 -3.45
C GLY A 29 -7.25 -0.62 -2.32
N VAL A 30 -8.26 -0.02 -1.69
CA VAL A 30 -8.08 0.87 -0.54
C VAL A 30 -7.70 0.05 0.69
N LYS A 31 -6.62 0.44 1.34
CA LYS A 31 -6.10 -0.21 2.55
C LYS A 31 -5.45 0.85 3.44
N THR A 32 -6.06 1.16 4.57
CA THR A 32 -5.69 2.29 5.43
C THR A 32 -4.28 2.22 6.01
N ASN A 33 -3.74 1.00 6.14
CA ASN A 33 -2.37 0.76 6.62
C ASN A 33 -1.36 0.52 5.49
N ALA A 34 -1.70 0.86 4.25
CA ALA A 34 -0.83 0.72 3.11
C ALA A 34 -0.67 2.04 2.34
N GLY A 35 0.34 2.09 1.50
CA GLY A 35 0.54 3.17 0.55
C GLY A 35 1.37 2.68 -0.63
N THR A 36 1.16 3.29 -1.77
CA THR A 36 1.88 2.97 -3.01
C THR A 36 2.67 4.17 -3.46
N PHE A 37 3.92 3.93 -3.84
CA PHE A 37 4.79 4.91 -4.51
C PHE A 37 4.92 4.51 -5.98
N PHE A 38 4.58 5.43 -6.87
CA PHE A 38 4.91 5.32 -8.29
C PHE A 38 6.15 6.15 -8.55
N MET A 39 7.18 5.51 -9.06
CA MET A 39 8.47 6.14 -9.29
C MET A 39 8.85 6.06 -10.76
N THR A 40 9.24 7.20 -11.33
CA THR A 40 9.84 7.25 -12.65
C THR A 40 11.34 7.18 -12.48
N LEU A 41 11.96 6.28 -13.21
CA LEU A 41 13.42 6.18 -13.22
C LEU A 41 14.00 7.13 -14.27
N ALA A 42 15.22 7.60 -14.03
CA ALA A 42 15.99 8.39 -14.99
C ALA A 42 16.09 7.66 -16.35
N PRO A 43 16.28 8.38 -17.46
CA PRO A 43 16.38 7.80 -18.79
C PRO A 43 17.39 6.64 -18.88
N PHE A 44 17.10 5.69 -19.74
CA PHE A 44 17.88 4.46 -19.86
C PHE A 44 19.35 4.75 -20.22
N ASP A 45 19.60 5.66 -21.13
CA ASP A 45 20.93 6.11 -21.57
C ASP A 45 21.76 6.76 -20.44
N GLU A 46 21.13 7.44 -19.50
CA GLU A 46 21.81 7.97 -18.31
C GLU A 46 22.14 6.85 -17.32
N ARG A 47 21.19 5.93 -17.06
CA ARG A 47 21.36 4.83 -16.11
C ARG A 47 22.40 3.80 -16.57
N TYR A 48 22.54 3.61 -17.88
CA TYR A 48 23.45 2.64 -18.49
C TYR A 48 24.62 3.30 -19.24
N LYS A 49 24.95 4.56 -18.94
CA LYS A 49 26.02 5.32 -19.60
C LYS A 49 27.39 4.62 -19.50
N ASN A 50 27.65 3.94 -18.41
CA ASN A 50 28.87 3.14 -18.19
C ASN A 50 28.60 2.00 -17.20
N SER A 51 29.56 1.09 -17.04
CA SER A 51 29.42 -0.07 -16.14
C SER A 51 29.17 0.33 -14.67
N GLN A 52 29.67 1.46 -14.21
CA GLN A 52 29.46 1.91 -12.84
C GLN A 52 28.04 2.42 -12.65
N THR A 53 27.54 3.28 -13.54
CA THR A 53 26.17 3.76 -13.47
C THR A 53 25.15 2.63 -13.63
N ALA A 54 25.42 1.65 -14.50
CA ALA A 54 24.58 0.48 -14.67
C ALA A 54 24.50 -0.35 -13.37
N LYS A 55 25.59 -0.53 -12.64
CA LYS A 55 25.60 -1.24 -11.36
C LYS A 55 24.84 -0.49 -10.25
N GLU A 56 24.84 0.83 -10.26
CA GLU A 56 24.21 1.65 -9.23
C GLU A 56 22.74 1.99 -9.54
N MET A 57 22.40 2.15 -10.82
CA MET A 57 21.13 2.74 -11.28
C MET A 57 20.30 1.80 -12.16
N SER A 58 20.68 0.52 -12.33
CA SER A 58 19.79 -0.45 -12.95
C SER A 58 18.50 -0.61 -12.11
N ALA A 59 17.41 -1.01 -12.72
CA ALA A 59 16.14 -1.20 -12.01
C ALA A 59 16.31 -2.15 -10.80
N ASP A 60 17.04 -3.25 -10.99
CA ASP A 60 17.32 -4.21 -9.92
C ASP A 60 18.18 -3.61 -8.80
N ALA A 61 19.18 -2.82 -9.13
CA ALA A 61 20.03 -2.15 -8.13
C ALA A 61 19.21 -1.11 -7.33
N ILE A 62 18.34 -0.36 -7.99
CA ILE A 62 17.44 0.59 -7.34
C ILE A 62 16.49 -0.16 -6.41
N MET A 63 15.86 -1.24 -6.85
CA MET A 63 14.96 -2.05 -6.01
C MET A 63 15.67 -2.62 -4.78
N GLN A 64 16.88 -3.14 -4.93
CA GLN A 64 17.69 -3.62 -3.80
C GLN A 64 18.02 -2.50 -2.80
N GLN A 65 18.41 -1.32 -3.30
CA GLN A 65 18.66 -0.17 -2.45
C GLN A 65 17.41 0.28 -1.70
N MET A 66 16.26 0.32 -2.36
CA MET A 66 14.98 0.67 -1.73
C MET A 66 14.60 -0.33 -0.64
N GLN A 67 14.74 -1.62 -0.91
CA GLN A 67 14.46 -2.68 0.07
C GLN A 67 15.40 -2.57 1.28
N TYR A 68 16.69 -2.40 1.05
CA TYR A 68 17.67 -2.24 2.12
C TYR A 68 17.38 -1.01 2.99
N ARG A 69 17.10 0.14 2.36
CA ARG A 69 16.77 1.38 3.09
C ARG A 69 15.46 1.30 3.83
N GLY A 70 14.45 0.66 3.25
CA GLY A 70 13.19 0.39 3.92
C GLY A 70 13.38 -0.44 5.18
N MET A 71 14.21 -1.47 5.15
CA MET A 71 14.53 -2.28 6.31
C MET A 71 15.42 -1.55 7.33
N ALA A 72 16.39 -0.76 6.87
CA ALA A 72 17.34 -0.05 7.73
C ALA A 72 16.71 1.15 8.45
N SER A 73 15.62 1.70 7.96
CA SER A 73 14.99 2.91 8.49
C SER A 73 14.24 2.72 9.82
N GLN A 74 14.24 1.52 10.41
CA GLN A 74 13.52 1.17 11.65
C GLN A 74 12.03 1.54 11.63
N MET A 75 11.49 1.80 10.45
CA MET A 75 10.07 2.07 10.30
C MET A 75 9.28 0.78 10.48
N GLN A 76 8.15 0.86 11.18
CA GLN A 76 7.21 -0.25 11.32
C GLN A 76 6.42 -0.48 10.01
N ALA A 77 7.14 -0.44 8.88
CA ALA A 77 6.56 -0.58 7.55
C ALA A 77 7.39 -1.55 6.70
N LEU A 78 6.72 -2.43 5.98
CA LEU A 78 7.33 -3.29 4.98
C LEU A 78 7.35 -2.55 3.64
N VAL A 79 8.54 -2.31 3.10
CA VAL A 79 8.72 -1.74 1.76
C VAL A 79 8.97 -2.88 0.77
N VAL A 80 8.08 -3.01 -0.21
CA VAL A 80 8.14 -4.03 -1.27
C VAL A 80 8.30 -3.33 -2.61
N PRO A 81 9.52 -3.23 -3.14
CA PRO A 81 9.75 -2.71 -4.48
C PRO A 81 9.20 -3.68 -5.54
N ILE A 82 8.49 -3.15 -6.52
CA ILE A 82 7.86 -3.92 -7.58
C ILE A 82 8.31 -3.37 -8.92
N ASN A 83 8.77 -4.25 -9.80
CA ASN A 83 9.00 -3.90 -11.18
C ASN A 83 7.79 -4.33 -12.02
N PRO A 84 7.26 -3.50 -12.91
CA PRO A 84 6.22 -3.90 -13.82
C PRO A 84 6.63 -5.15 -14.62
N PRO A 85 5.70 -6.05 -14.95
CA PRO A 85 6.01 -7.21 -15.78
C PRO A 85 6.50 -6.77 -17.16
N ALA A 86 7.39 -7.54 -17.76
CA ALA A 86 7.94 -7.24 -19.08
C ALA A 86 6.88 -7.17 -20.20
N ILE A 87 5.74 -7.83 -19.99
CA ILE A 87 4.59 -7.79 -20.91
C ILE A 87 3.43 -7.09 -20.19
N PRO A 88 3.01 -5.90 -20.66
CA PRO A 88 1.87 -5.20 -20.07
C PRO A 88 0.59 -6.04 -20.14
N GLY A 89 -0.17 -6.08 -19.04
CA GLY A 89 -1.44 -6.81 -18.96
C GLY A 89 -1.34 -8.24 -18.44
N LEU A 90 -0.15 -8.77 -18.18
CA LEU A 90 0.05 -10.10 -17.57
C LEU A 90 0.08 -10.09 -16.04
N GLY A 91 -0.41 -9.05 -15.40
CA GLY A 91 -0.44 -8.91 -13.94
C GLY A 91 0.13 -7.59 -13.47
N THR A 92 0.16 -7.38 -12.15
CA THR A 92 0.72 -6.18 -11.50
C THR A 92 2.20 -6.33 -11.21
N THR A 93 2.68 -7.57 -11.10
CA THR A 93 4.09 -7.90 -10.80
C THR A 93 4.59 -8.99 -11.73
N GLY A 94 5.91 -9.07 -11.94
CA GLY A 94 6.52 -10.23 -12.57
C GLY A 94 6.51 -11.43 -11.62
N GLY A 95 6.40 -12.65 -12.19
CA GLY A 95 6.38 -13.89 -11.42
C GLY A 95 5.01 -14.58 -11.41
N PHE A 96 4.63 -15.18 -10.30
CA PHE A 96 3.32 -15.81 -10.13
C PHE A 96 2.67 -15.39 -8.83
N GLU A 97 1.35 -15.43 -8.81
CA GLU A 97 0.52 -15.18 -7.63
C GLU A 97 -0.26 -16.43 -7.30
N PHE A 98 -0.42 -16.73 -6.01
CA PHE A 98 -1.33 -17.76 -5.55
C PHE A 98 -1.98 -17.35 -4.23
N TRP A 99 -3.12 -17.95 -3.96
CA TRP A 99 -3.97 -17.61 -2.84
C TRP A 99 -3.97 -18.72 -1.80
N ILE A 100 -3.78 -18.36 -0.53
CA ILE A 100 -4.03 -19.22 0.61
C ILE A 100 -5.35 -18.75 1.22
N GLN A 101 -6.36 -19.60 1.19
CA GLN A 101 -7.69 -19.27 1.67
C GLN A 101 -8.07 -20.18 2.85
N ASP A 102 -8.58 -19.58 3.91
CA ASP A 102 -9.27 -20.33 4.96
C ASP A 102 -10.70 -20.62 4.49
N THR A 103 -11.02 -21.91 4.39
CA THR A 103 -12.39 -22.40 4.02
C THR A 103 -13.18 -22.83 5.24
N GLY A 104 -12.62 -22.70 6.42
CA GLY A 104 -13.21 -23.10 7.69
C GLY A 104 -13.65 -21.91 8.54
N SER A 105 -13.63 -22.12 9.84
CA SER A 105 -13.94 -21.14 10.88
C SER A 105 -12.70 -20.65 11.63
N GLY A 106 -11.55 -20.66 10.97
CA GLY A 106 -10.28 -20.21 11.53
C GLY A 106 -10.26 -18.72 11.87
N THR A 107 -9.41 -18.35 12.80
CA THR A 107 -9.16 -16.95 13.14
C THR A 107 -8.16 -16.32 12.17
N PRO A 108 -8.15 -14.97 11.99
CA PRO A 108 -7.13 -14.29 11.22
C PRO A 108 -5.71 -14.62 11.67
N GLN A 109 -5.48 -14.80 12.96
CA GLN A 109 -4.19 -15.16 13.53
C GLN A 109 -3.74 -16.56 13.08
N GLN A 110 -4.66 -17.53 13.10
CA GLN A 110 -4.37 -18.90 12.62
C GLN A 110 -3.98 -18.91 11.13
N LEU A 111 -4.69 -18.13 10.30
CA LEU A 111 -4.30 -17.97 8.90
C LEU A 111 -2.91 -17.34 8.77
N GLY A 112 -2.59 -16.35 9.61
CA GLY A 112 -1.26 -15.74 9.67
C GLY A 112 -0.15 -16.73 10.01
N ASP A 113 -0.40 -17.62 10.99
CA ASP A 113 0.54 -18.66 11.38
C ASP A 113 0.78 -19.70 10.28
N VAL A 114 -0.30 -20.12 9.61
CA VAL A 114 -0.22 -21.02 8.45
C VAL A 114 0.58 -20.40 7.33
N LEU A 115 0.30 -19.11 7.01
CA LEU A 115 1.02 -18.35 6.01
C LEU A 115 2.51 -18.24 6.32
N ASN A 116 2.87 -17.89 7.56
CA ASN A 116 4.26 -17.77 7.99
C ASN A 116 5.01 -19.09 7.87
N ASN A 117 4.41 -20.19 8.32
CA ASN A 117 4.96 -21.53 8.19
C ASN A 117 5.15 -21.93 6.72
N PHE A 118 4.18 -21.61 5.88
CA PHE A 118 4.27 -21.84 4.43
C PHE A 118 5.43 -21.05 3.82
N LEU A 119 5.52 -19.74 4.10
CA LEU A 119 6.59 -18.89 3.57
C LEU A 119 7.98 -19.35 4.02
N GLN A 120 8.12 -19.79 5.27
CA GLN A 120 9.40 -20.35 5.75
C GLN A 120 9.82 -21.60 4.97
N LYS A 121 8.90 -22.53 4.71
CA LYS A 121 9.17 -23.73 3.92
C LYS A 121 9.43 -23.41 2.44
N ALA A 122 8.64 -22.50 1.88
CA ALA A 122 8.76 -22.12 0.48
C ALA A 122 10.09 -21.40 0.19
N ARG A 123 10.57 -20.55 1.11
CA ARG A 123 11.89 -19.87 0.99
C ARG A 123 13.09 -20.84 1.02
N GLN A 124 12.91 -22.07 1.47
CA GLN A 124 13.96 -23.09 1.43
C GLN A 124 14.07 -23.76 0.04
N ARG A 125 13.13 -23.48 -0.85
CA ARG A 125 13.15 -24.02 -2.22
C ARG A 125 14.01 -23.14 -3.12
N PRO A 126 15.07 -23.68 -3.75
CA PRO A 126 15.95 -22.91 -4.60
C PRO A 126 15.26 -22.39 -5.88
N GLU A 127 14.13 -22.99 -6.26
CA GLU A 127 13.34 -22.60 -7.42
C GLU A 127 12.50 -21.34 -7.18
N LEU A 128 12.34 -20.93 -5.90
CA LEU A 128 11.47 -19.82 -5.50
C LEU A 128 12.29 -18.67 -4.93
N THR A 129 12.11 -17.49 -5.48
CA THR A 129 12.76 -16.27 -5.01
C THR A 129 11.75 -15.14 -4.81
N GLY A 130 12.06 -14.19 -3.92
CA GLY A 130 11.25 -12.99 -3.75
C GLY A 130 9.85 -13.20 -3.18
N LEU A 131 9.62 -14.30 -2.45
CA LEU A 131 8.30 -14.60 -1.87
C LEU A 131 7.90 -13.56 -0.83
N THR A 132 6.78 -12.89 -1.08
CA THR A 132 6.19 -11.86 -0.22
C THR A 132 4.70 -12.12 0.01
N SER A 133 4.16 -11.58 1.09
CA SER A 133 2.72 -11.53 1.36
C SER A 133 2.38 -10.20 1.99
N THR A 134 1.24 -9.65 1.61
CA THR A 134 0.67 -8.41 2.18
C THR A 134 -0.29 -8.68 3.35
N TYR A 135 -0.51 -9.97 3.68
CA TYR A 135 -1.41 -10.35 4.76
C TYR A 135 -0.83 -9.96 6.13
N ASN A 136 -1.63 -9.27 6.92
CA ASN A 136 -1.31 -8.89 8.30
C ASN A 136 -2.51 -9.16 9.21
N ALA A 137 -2.38 -10.18 10.07
CA ALA A 137 -3.41 -10.52 11.05
C ALA A 137 -3.54 -9.52 12.20
N ASN A 138 -2.49 -8.70 12.44
CA ASN A 138 -2.43 -7.77 13.57
C ASN A 138 -2.81 -6.33 13.19
N ASN A 139 -3.59 -6.15 12.13
CA ASN A 139 -4.07 -4.83 11.75
C ASN A 139 -5.01 -4.31 12.82
N GLN A 140 -4.60 -3.25 13.52
CA GLN A 140 -5.41 -2.62 14.55
C GLN A 140 -6.59 -1.90 13.92
N GLN A 141 -7.79 -2.21 14.41
CA GLN A 141 -9.03 -1.58 13.98
C GLN A 141 -9.72 -0.92 15.18
N LEU A 142 -10.24 0.28 14.98
CA LEU A 142 -11.09 0.95 15.95
C LEU A 142 -12.53 0.47 15.75
N LYS A 143 -13.07 -0.22 16.76
CA LYS A 143 -14.50 -0.55 16.80
C LYS A 143 -15.25 0.57 17.51
N ILE A 144 -16.11 1.26 16.80
CA ILE A 144 -16.98 2.28 17.36
C ILE A 144 -18.25 1.61 17.89
N ASN A 145 -18.43 1.62 19.23
CA ASN A 145 -19.67 1.21 19.85
C ASN A 145 -20.54 2.45 20.03
N PHE A 146 -21.60 2.51 19.27
CA PHE A 146 -22.53 3.62 19.23
C PHE A 146 -23.82 3.26 20.00
N ASP A 147 -24.17 4.12 20.96
CA ASP A 147 -25.40 4.00 21.75
C ASP A 147 -26.58 4.56 20.94
N ARG A 148 -27.37 3.67 20.35
CA ARG A 148 -28.48 4.03 19.47
C ARG A 148 -29.65 4.64 20.25
N ASP A 149 -29.90 4.17 21.46
CA ASP A 149 -31.01 4.64 22.28
C ASP A 149 -30.78 6.08 22.74
N LYS A 150 -29.54 6.37 23.16
CA LYS A 150 -29.13 7.72 23.52
C LYS A 150 -29.18 8.70 22.34
N ALA A 151 -28.77 8.28 21.15
CA ALA A 151 -28.85 9.11 19.96
C ALA A 151 -30.30 9.43 19.60
N GLN A 152 -31.19 8.45 19.69
CA GLN A 152 -32.62 8.64 19.42
C GLN A 152 -33.26 9.59 20.43
N LEU A 153 -32.90 9.50 21.71
CA LEU A 153 -33.34 10.43 22.75
C LEU A 153 -32.85 11.87 22.47
N LEU A 154 -31.71 12.04 21.84
CA LEU A 154 -31.16 13.34 21.44
C LEU A 154 -31.69 13.81 20.07
N GLY A 155 -32.58 13.08 19.44
CA GLY A 155 -33.14 13.40 18.12
C GLY A 155 -32.18 13.21 16.95
N LEU A 156 -31.09 12.45 17.14
CA LEU A 156 -30.08 12.19 16.12
C LEU A 156 -30.41 10.89 15.37
N SER A 157 -30.35 10.96 14.05
CA SER A 157 -30.45 9.72 13.25
C SER A 157 -29.13 8.97 13.23
N THR A 158 -29.19 7.64 13.09
CA THR A 158 -27.97 6.82 12.92
C THR A 158 -27.14 7.28 11.73
N ALA A 159 -27.79 7.72 10.65
CA ALA A 159 -27.12 8.22 9.45
C ALA A 159 -26.30 9.50 9.74
N ASP A 160 -26.87 10.45 10.50
CA ASP A 160 -26.17 11.70 10.85
C ASP A 160 -24.92 11.42 11.66
N VAL A 161 -24.99 10.48 12.62
CA VAL A 161 -23.85 10.08 13.43
C VAL A 161 -22.74 9.48 12.56
N PHE A 162 -23.08 8.53 11.68
CA PHE A 162 -22.08 7.89 10.80
C PHE A 162 -21.50 8.86 9.75
N ASN A 163 -22.31 9.74 9.18
CA ASN A 163 -21.83 10.78 8.25
C ASN A 163 -20.87 11.75 8.94
N THR A 164 -21.15 12.12 10.18
CA THR A 164 -20.26 12.97 10.98
C THR A 164 -18.94 12.26 11.28
N LEU A 165 -18.99 10.98 11.70
CA LEU A 165 -17.80 10.17 11.94
C LEU A 165 -16.97 9.99 10.66
N GLN A 166 -17.63 9.76 9.52
CA GLN A 166 -16.94 9.64 8.24
C GLN A 166 -16.22 10.92 7.86
N SER A 167 -16.84 12.09 8.03
CA SER A 167 -16.20 13.38 7.73
C SER A 167 -15.06 13.72 8.70
N GLN A 168 -15.10 13.21 9.94
CA GLN A 168 -14.08 13.44 10.96
C GLN A 168 -12.86 12.52 10.82
N PHE A 169 -13.09 11.22 10.58
CA PHE A 169 -12.02 10.21 10.53
C PHE A 169 -11.59 9.83 9.11
N GLY A 170 -12.31 10.25 8.10
CA GLY A 170 -12.03 9.98 6.72
C GLY A 170 -12.30 11.21 5.85
N SER A 171 -12.99 10.97 4.76
CA SER A 171 -13.47 12.04 3.89
C SER A 171 -14.90 11.72 3.43
N ALA A 172 -15.72 12.75 3.29
CA ALA A 172 -17.08 12.63 2.77
C ALA A 172 -17.21 13.39 1.45
N ILE A 173 -17.76 12.75 0.42
CA ILE A 173 -18.12 13.41 -0.83
C ILE A 173 -19.40 14.20 -0.59
N SER A 174 -19.28 15.53 -0.56
CA SER A 174 -20.41 16.43 -0.32
C SER A 174 -21.25 16.65 -1.58
N SER A 175 -20.60 16.78 -2.71
CA SER A 175 -21.23 17.02 -4.01
C SER A 175 -20.30 16.67 -5.16
N GLN A 176 -20.81 16.78 -6.38
CA GLN A 176 -20.01 16.67 -7.57
C GLN A 176 -20.46 17.70 -8.60
N PHE A 177 -19.55 18.14 -9.44
CA PHE A 177 -19.85 19.02 -10.56
C PHE A 177 -19.11 18.59 -11.83
N SER A 178 -19.66 18.89 -12.98
CA SER A 178 -19.03 18.58 -14.27
C SER A 178 -18.41 19.83 -14.86
N GLN A 179 -17.11 19.78 -15.15
CA GLN A 179 -16.38 20.84 -15.82
C GLN A 179 -15.30 20.24 -16.73
N PHE A 180 -15.10 20.82 -17.90
CA PHE A 180 -14.12 20.35 -18.90
C PHE A 180 -14.31 18.87 -19.28
N SER A 181 -15.55 18.43 -19.47
CA SER A 181 -15.91 17.03 -19.77
C SER A 181 -15.44 16.00 -18.74
N ARG A 182 -15.22 16.43 -17.49
CA ARG A 182 -14.86 15.60 -16.35
C ARG A 182 -15.78 15.87 -15.17
N VAL A 183 -16.00 14.83 -14.36
CA VAL A 183 -16.72 14.94 -13.08
C VAL A 183 -15.69 15.21 -11.99
N TRP A 184 -15.93 16.26 -11.21
CA TRP A 184 -15.12 16.66 -10.07
C TRP A 184 -15.91 16.44 -8.79
N PHE A 185 -15.27 15.86 -7.78
CA PHE A 185 -15.86 15.63 -6.47
C PHE A 185 -15.49 16.74 -5.50
N VAL A 186 -16.46 17.25 -4.77
CA VAL A 186 -16.23 18.14 -3.63
C VAL A 186 -16.11 17.25 -2.39
N ILE A 187 -14.92 17.21 -1.83
CA ILE A 187 -14.60 16.36 -0.67
C ILE A 187 -14.50 17.25 0.57
N MET A 188 -15.20 16.86 1.62
CA MET A 188 -15.09 17.46 2.95
C MET A 188 -14.28 16.55 3.87
N GLN A 189 -13.40 17.14 4.65
CA GLN A 189 -12.60 16.46 5.65
C GLN A 189 -12.35 17.40 6.81
N SER A 190 -12.36 16.87 8.03
CA SER A 190 -11.93 17.65 9.22
C SER A 190 -10.42 17.85 9.20
N GLU A 191 -9.95 18.98 9.75
CA GLU A 191 -8.51 19.18 9.94
C GLU A 191 -7.95 18.14 10.91
N PRO A 192 -6.84 17.50 10.55
CA PRO A 192 -6.13 16.64 11.49
C PRO A 192 -5.55 17.52 12.61
N LYS A 193 -5.88 17.19 13.85
CA LYS A 193 -5.30 17.82 15.05
C LYS A 193 -3.97 17.20 15.39
#